data_1a5ff7eefbf3ca2a177184b6455a17f4
#
_entry.id   1a5ff7eefbf3ca2a177184b6455a17f4
#
_cell.length_a   1.000
_cell.length_b   1.000
_cell.length_c   1.000
_cell.angle_alpha   90.00
_cell.angle_beta   90.00
_cell.angle_gamma   90.00
#
_symmetry.space_group_name_H-M   'P 1'
#
loop_
_entity.id
_entity.type
_entity.pdbx_description
1 polymer ?
#
loop_
_entity_poly.entity_id
_entity_poly.type
_entity_poly.pdbx_seq_one_letter_code
_entity_poly.pdbx_strand_id
1 'polypeptide(L)'
;DSIFLPLMLRRPVVFLAKSEYFTGKGIKGTLSRWFFKGTGQLPIDRSGGKASEAALNTGLTVLGGGQVLGIYPEGTRSPDGRLYRGRTGIARMVLEAKVPVLPVAMIDTEKVQPIGKRLPRIRRIGIVVGEPLDFSRFDGMEGDRIVLRAVTDEIMYELMKLSGQEYVDAYASSVKEKLARAR
;
A
#
# COMPACT_ATOMS: atom_id res chain seq x y z
N ASP A 1 -9.75 0.41 -1.05
CA ASP A 1 -8.86 0.16 -2.19
C ASP A 1 -8.49 -1.31 -2.29
N SER A 2 -7.91 -1.92 -1.25
CA SER A 2 -7.51 -3.34 -1.23
C SER A 2 -8.65 -4.36 -1.45
N ILE A 3 -9.89 -3.93 -1.47
CA ILE A 3 -11.07 -4.73 -1.82
C ILE A 3 -11.47 -4.50 -3.27
N PHE A 4 -11.50 -3.24 -3.70
CA PHE A 4 -12.02 -2.88 -5.03
C PHE A 4 -11.05 -3.27 -6.15
N LEU A 5 -9.77 -3.04 -5.98
CA LEU A 5 -8.78 -3.36 -7.01
C LEU A 5 -8.75 -4.86 -7.35
N PRO A 6 -8.70 -5.80 -6.39
CA PRO A 6 -8.74 -7.23 -6.72
C PRO A 6 -10.02 -7.68 -7.45
N LEU A 7 -11.16 -7.03 -7.19
CA LEU A 7 -12.42 -7.37 -7.86
C LEU A 7 -12.44 -6.99 -9.34
N MET A 8 -11.62 -6.02 -9.75
CA MET A 8 -11.57 -5.52 -11.13
C MET A 8 -10.47 -6.19 -11.96
N LEU A 9 -9.53 -6.89 -11.33
CA LEU A 9 -8.41 -7.51 -12.00
C LEU A 9 -8.66 -9.02 -12.21
N ARG A 10 -8.22 -9.54 -13.36
CA ARG A 10 -8.29 -10.98 -13.66
C ARG A 10 -7.28 -11.81 -12.87
N ARG A 11 -6.18 -11.19 -12.41
CA ARG A 11 -5.15 -11.84 -11.59
C ARG A 11 -5.35 -11.47 -10.13
N PRO A 12 -5.22 -12.42 -9.20
CA PRO A 12 -5.26 -12.12 -7.78
C PRO A 12 -4.16 -11.13 -7.40
N VAL A 13 -4.53 -10.13 -6.60
CA VAL A 13 -3.59 -9.18 -6.00
C VAL A 13 -3.51 -9.46 -4.51
N VAL A 14 -2.31 -9.72 -4.03
CA VAL A 14 -2.05 -9.94 -2.61
C VAL A 14 -1.77 -8.61 -1.94
N PHE A 15 -2.49 -8.29 -0.87
CA PHE A 15 -2.23 -7.12 -0.03
C PHE A 15 -1.73 -7.54 1.34
N LEU A 16 -0.80 -6.77 1.88
CA LEU A 16 -0.27 -6.98 3.21
C LEU A 16 -1.15 -6.25 4.24
N ALA A 17 -1.89 -7.00 5.06
CA ALA A 17 -2.82 -6.47 6.05
C ALA A 17 -2.32 -6.69 7.48
N LYS A 18 -2.78 -5.86 8.43
CA LYS A 18 -2.44 -6.02 9.85
C LYS A 18 -2.93 -7.38 10.38
N SER A 19 -2.08 -8.09 11.10
CA SER A 19 -2.39 -9.37 11.74
C SER A 19 -3.61 -9.30 12.66
N GLU A 20 -3.87 -8.15 13.29
CA GLU A 20 -5.02 -7.90 14.16
C GLU A 20 -6.37 -8.17 13.48
N TYR A 21 -6.47 -7.99 12.16
CA TYR A 21 -7.69 -8.35 11.41
C TYR A 21 -7.96 -9.86 11.33
N PHE A 22 -6.94 -10.68 11.60
CA PHE A 22 -7.00 -12.15 11.54
C PHE A 22 -7.07 -12.79 12.91
N THR A 23 -6.81 -12.06 14.00
CA THR A 23 -6.75 -12.58 15.38
C THR A 23 -8.04 -12.38 16.17
N GLY A 24 -9.08 -11.80 15.57
CA GLY A 24 -10.38 -11.61 16.21
C GLY A 24 -10.98 -12.95 16.72
N LYS A 25 -11.49 -12.96 17.96
CA LYS A 25 -12.14 -14.11 18.57
C LYS A 25 -13.65 -14.16 18.23
N GLY A 26 -14.23 -15.37 18.21
CA GLY A 26 -15.66 -15.60 17.98
C GLY A 26 -16.07 -15.58 16.50
N ILE A 27 -17.39 -15.65 16.24
CA ILE A 27 -17.98 -15.75 14.89
C ILE A 27 -17.58 -14.57 14.00
N LYS A 28 -17.52 -13.35 14.54
CA LYS A 28 -17.09 -12.15 13.82
C LYS A 28 -15.61 -12.24 13.38
N GLY A 29 -14.75 -12.80 14.23
CA GLY A 29 -13.33 -13.00 13.91
C GLY A 29 -13.13 -14.08 12.84
N THR A 30 -13.93 -15.14 12.86
CA THR A 30 -13.88 -16.21 11.85
C THR A 30 -14.36 -15.69 10.49
N LEU A 31 -15.45 -14.94 10.45
CA LEU A 31 -15.98 -14.33 9.22
C LEU A 31 -15.00 -13.30 8.63
N SER A 32 -14.41 -12.46 9.48
CA SER A 32 -13.36 -11.52 9.09
C SER A 32 -12.15 -12.23 8.48
N ARG A 33 -11.65 -13.28 9.12
CA ARG A 33 -10.52 -14.08 8.64
C ARG A 33 -10.81 -14.72 7.28
N TRP A 34 -12.00 -15.28 7.12
CA TRP A 34 -12.42 -15.88 5.85
C TRP A 34 -12.53 -14.85 4.74
N PHE A 35 -13.11 -13.69 5.05
CA PHE A 35 -13.20 -12.55 4.11
C PHE A 35 -11.82 -12.05 3.68
N PHE A 36 -10.90 -11.78 4.62
CA PHE A 36 -9.56 -11.29 4.29
C PHE A 36 -8.70 -12.32 3.55
N LYS A 37 -8.83 -13.61 3.87
CA LYS A 37 -8.20 -14.69 3.10
C LYS A 37 -8.77 -14.78 1.68
N GLY A 38 -10.08 -14.67 1.53
CA GLY A 38 -10.77 -14.71 0.23
C GLY A 38 -10.45 -13.52 -0.67
N THR A 39 -10.09 -12.37 -0.09
CA THR A 39 -9.67 -11.17 -0.83
C THR A 39 -8.15 -11.09 -1.04
N GLY A 40 -7.39 -12.18 -0.82
CA GLY A 40 -5.96 -12.22 -1.07
C GLY A 40 -5.11 -11.42 -0.08
N GLN A 41 -5.62 -11.15 1.13
CA GLN A 41 -4.85 -10.40 2.13
C GLN A 41 -4.04 -11.35 3.02
N LEU A 42 -2.73 -11.06 3.14
CA LEU A 42 -1.82 -11.79 4.03
C LEU A 42 -1.60 -11.02 5.33
N PRO A 43 -1.71 -11.71 6.49
CA PRO A 43 -1.43 -11.09 7.77
C PRO A 43 0.04 -10.76 7.94
N ILE A 44 0.35 -9.54 8.40
CA ILE A 44 1.68 -9.16 8.83
C ILE A 44 1.61 -8.63 10.25
N ASP A 45 2.52 -9.13 11.08
CA ASP A 45 2.76 -8.54 12.38
C ASP A 45 3.53 -7.23 12.19
N ARG A 46 2.90 -6.13 12.58
CA ARG A 46 3.48 -4.78 12.55
C ARG A 46 3.85 -4.29 13.94
N SER A 47 3.89 -5.16 14.93
CA SER A 47 4.32 -4.85 16.28
C SER A 47 5.85 -4.93 16.39
N GLY A 48 6.48 -3.83 16.81
CA GLY A 48 7.90 -3.76 17.10
C GLY A 48 8.81 -3.28 15.97
N GLY A 49 10.09 -3.09 16.27
CA GLY A 49 11.11 -2.52 15.37
C GLY A 49 11.42 -3.38 14.13
N LYS A 50 11.10 -4.68 14.15
CA LYS A 50 11.29 -5.61 13.02
C LYS A 50 10.09 -5.70 12.08
N ALA A 51 9.02 -4.96 12.32
CA ALA A 51 7.79 -5.01 11.54
C ALA A 51 7.99 -4.68 10.04
N SER A 52 8.88 -3.74 9.74
CA SER A 52 9.21 -3.38 8.36
C SER A 52 9.97 -4.49 7.64
N GLU A 53 10.84 -5.21 8.34
CA GLU A 53 11.61 -6.32 7.80
C GLU A 53 10.71 -7.55 7.55
N ALA A 54 9.81 -7.87 8.47
CA ALA A 54 8.81 -8.92 8.27
C ALA A 54 7.91 -8.63 7.07
N ALA A 55 7.48 -7.38 6.89
CA ALA A 55 6.69 -6.95 5.73
C ALA A 55 7.49 -7.10 4.43
N LEU A 56 8.77 -6.71 4.42
CA LEU A 56 9.66 -6.85 3.29
C LEU A 56 9.80 -8.32 2.89
N ASN A 57 10.18 -9.19 3.82
CA ASN A 57 10.39 -10.60 3.57
C ASN A 57 9.12 -11.31 3.07
N THR A 58 7.95 -10.99 3.64
CA THR A 58 6.66 -11.51 3.16
C THR A 58 6.37 -11.02 1.73
N GLY A 59 6.62 -9.75 1.45
CA GLY A 59 6.45 -9.18 0.11
C GLY A 59 7.35 -9.86 -0.92
N LEU A 60 8.63 -10.06 -0.61
CA LEU A 60 9.59 -10.77 -1.46
C LEU A 60 9.17 -12.22 -1.72
N THR A 61 8.64 -12.92 -0.71
CA THR A 61 8.11 -14.29 -0.87
C THR A 61 6.93 -14.32 -1.85
N VAL A 62 6.01 -13.36 -1.76
CA VAL A 62 4.87 -13.22 -2.69
C VAL A 62 5.36 -12.97 -4.12
N LEU A 63 6.27 -12.03 -4.30
CA LEU A 63 6.84 -11.68 -5.61
C LEU A 63 7.65 -12.82 -6.20
N GLY A 64 8.48 -13.52 -5.41
CA GLY A 64 9.24 -14.69 -5.82
C GLY A 64 8.36 -15.87 -6.25
N GLY A 65 7.13 -15.96 -5.73
CA GLY A 65 6.10 -16.90 -6.18
C GLY A 65 5.36 -16.48 -7.45
N GLY A 66 5.78 -15.42 -8.14
CA GLY A 66 5.16 -14.91 -9.38
C GLY A 66 3.79 -14.27 -9.17
N GLN A 67 3.44 -13.93 -7.93
CA GLN A 67 2.18 -13.30 -7.59
C GLN A 67 2.27 -11.78 -7.69
N VAL A 68 1.11 -11.12 -7.81
CA VAL A 68 1.02 -9.64 -7.81
C VAL A 68 0.87 -9.15 -6.38
N LEU A 69 1.77 -8.27 -5.95
CA LEU A 69 1.73 -7.64 -4.64
C LEU A 69 1.17 -6.22 -4.74
N GLY A 70 0.08 -5.95 -4.03
CA GLY A 70 -0.46 -4.61 -3.85
C GLY A 70 0.15 -3.94 -2.62
N ILE A 71 0.70 -2.74 -2.80
CA ILE A 71 1.32 -1.98 -1.71
C ILE A 71 0.90 -0.52 -1.74
N TYR A 72 0.72 0.06 -0.56
CA TYR A 72 0.50 1.49 -0.38
C TYR A 72 1.82 2.14 0.03
N PRO A 73 2.47 2.92 -0.83
CA PRO A 73 3.82 3.43 -0.56
C PRO A 73 3.88 4.37 0.64
N GLU A 74 2.81 5.09 0.95
CA GLU A 74 2.72 5.94 2.16
C GLU A 74 2.71 5.15 3.48
N GLY A 75 2.35 3.87 3.44
CA GLY A 75 2.27 2.97 4.60
C GLY A 75 1.09 3.24 5.54
N THR A 76 0.32 4.27 5.32
CA THR A 76 -0.91 4.61 6.07
C THR A 76 -1.86 5.42 5.20
N ARG A 77 -3.14 5.48 5.57
CA ARG A 77 -4.13 6.32 4.87
C ARG A 77 -3.78 7.80 5.02
N SER A 78 -4.01 8.60 3.98
CA SER A 78 -3.93 10.06 4.05
C SER A 78 -4.88 10.62 5.12
N PRO A 79 -4.50 11.65 5.90
CA PRO A 79 -5.40 12.31 6.86
C PRO A 79 -6.43 13.24 6.21
N ASP A 80 -6.17 13.75 5.01
CA ASP A 80 -6.90 14.84 4.37
C ASP A 80 -7.12 14.67 2.87
N GLY A 81 -6.76 13.51 2.32
CA GLY A 81 -6.93 13.19 0.90
C GLY A 81 -5.77 13.64 0.00
N ARG A 82 -4.74 14.29 0.54
CA ARG A 82 -3.50 14.60 -0.21
C ARG A 82 -2.59 13.38 -0.31
N LEU A 83 -1.66 13.39 -1.26
CA LEU A 83 -0.66 12.36 -1.44
C LEU A 83 0.59 12.71 -0.61
N TYR A 84 1.01 11.81 0.25
CA TYR A 84 2.13 12.02 1.16
C TYR A 84 3.37 11.24 0.73
N ARG A 85 4.52 11.63 1.27
CA ARG A 85 5.81 11.04 0.98
C ARG A 85 5.81 9.52 1.17
N GLY A 86 6.24 8.77 0.15
CA GLY A 86 6.36 7.32 0.18
C GLY A 86 7.52 6.84 1.05
N ARG A 87 7.38 5.65 1.62
CA ARG A 87 8.43 4.95 2.36
C ARG A 87 9.27 4.11 1.42
N THR A 88 10.58 4.07 1.65
CA THR A 88 11.55 3.40 0.77
C THR A 88 11.45 1.86 0.76
N GLY A 89 10.61 1.27 1.60
CA GLY A 89 10.37 -0.18 1.59
C GLY A 89 9.83 -0.72 0.27
N ILE A 90 9.05 0.08 -0.48
CA ILE A 90 8.60 -0.32 -1.83
C ILE A 90 9.78 -0.42 -2.79
N ALA A 91 10.68 0.57 -2.81
CA ALA A 91 11.85 0.56 -3.68
C ALA A 91 12.76 -0.63 -3.38
N ARG A 92 12.97 -0.93 -2.10
CA ARG A 92 13.75 -2.10 -1.71
C ARG A 92 13.13 -3.40 -2.21
N MET A 93 11.82 -3.61 -2.06
CA MET A 93 11.12 -4.79 -2.60
C MET A 93 11.27 -4.90 -4.12
N VAL A 94 11.10 -3.79 -4.83
CA VAL A 94 11.19 -3.73 -6.29
C VAL A 94 12.57 -4.14 -6.78
N LEU A 95 13.62 -3.56 -6.21
CA LEU A 95 15.00 -3.83 -6.61
C LEU A 95 15.44 -5.25 -6.21
N GLU A 96 15.14 -5.71 -5.00
CA GLU A 96 15.48 -7.06 -4.55
C GLU A 96 14.73 -8.15 -5.33
N ALA A 97 13.46 -7.92 -5.67
CA ALA A 97 12.65 -8.87 -6.45
C ALA A 97 12.84 -8.74 -7.97
N LYS A 98 13.47 -7.66 -8.45
CA LYS A 98 13.67 -7.34 -9.88
C LYS A 98 12.36 -7.38 -10.68
N VAL A 99 11.34 -6.71 -10.17
CA VAL A 99 10.00 -6.69 -10.77
C VAL A 99 9.60 -5.28 -11.17
N PRO A 100 8.80 -5.11 -12.24
CA PRO A 100 8.25 -3.81 -12.60
C PRO A 100 7.21 -3.35 -11.58
N VAL A 101 7.00 -2.04 -11.52
CA VAL A 101 5.94 -1.41 -10.72
C VAL A 101 4.84 -0.91 -11.64
N LEU A 102 3.61 -1.29 -11.35
CA LEU A 102 2.43 -0.75 -12.03
C LEU A 102 1.77 0.27 -11.10
N PRO A 103 1.90 1.59 -11.39
CA PRO A 103 1.24 2.62 -10.60
C PRO A 103 -0.28 2.55 -10.80
N VAL A 104 -1.04 2.57 -9.70
CA VAL A 104 -2.51 2.54 -9.75
C VAL A 104 -3.06 3.60 -8.81
N ALA A 105 -3.83 4.54 -9.34
CA ALA A 105 -4.57 5.52 -8.56
C ALA A 105 -6.03 5.11 -8.39
N MET A 106 -6.50 5.17 -7.14
CA MET A 106 -7.89 4.92 -6.79
C MET A 106 -8.59 6.27 -6.56
N ILE A 107 -9.58 6.56 -7.36
CA ILE A 107 -10.28 7.86 -7.33
C ILE A 107 -11.60 7.72 -6.55
N ASP A 108 -11.87 8.67 -5.66
CA ASP A 108 -13.10 8.79 -4.87
C ASP A 108 -13.35 7.66 -3.86
N THR A 109 -12.38 6.82 -3.57
CA THR A 109 -12.54 5.75 -2.57
C THR A 109 -12.70 6.29 -1.14
N GLU A 110 -12.14 7.46 -0.84
CA GLU A 110 -12.36 8.17 0.43
C GLU A 110 -13.82 8.57 0.64
N LYS A 111 -14.59 8.78 -0.44
CA LYS A 111 -16.02 9.10 -0.39
C LYS A 111 -16.89 7.89 -0.07
N VAL A 112 -16.38 6.68 -0.36
CA VAL A 112 -17.06 5.41 0.00
C VAL A 112 -17.00 5.18 1.50
N GLN A 113 -15.82 5.34 2.11
CA GLN A 113 -15.66 5.19 3.56
C GLN A 113 -14.81 6.32 4.15
N PRO A 114 -15.40 7.49 4.42
CA PRO A 114 -14.70 8.60 5.05
C PRO A 114 -14.11 8.20 6.41
N ILE A 115 -13.00 8.83 6.78
CA ILE A 115 -12.33 8.59 8.06
C ILE A 115 -13.32 8.80 9.22
N GLY A 116 -13.40 7.82 10.13
CA GLY A 116 -14.32 7.86 11.29
C GLY A 116 -15.73 7.35 11.03
N LYS A 117 -16.11 7.05 9.78
CA LYS A 117 -17.40 6.40 9.48
C LYS A 117 -17.25 4.88 9.43
N ARG A 118 -18.19 4.15 10.07
CA ARG A 118 -18.19 2.68 10.10
C ARG A 118 -18.90 2.06 8.91
N LEU A 119 -19.94 2.71 8.38
CA LEU A 119 -20.73 2.19 7.26
C LEU A 119 -20.23 2.79 5.94
N PRO A 120 -19.93 1.95 4.93
CA PRO A 120 -19.59 2.42 3.60
C PRO A 120 -20.83 3.01 2.91
N ARG A 121 -20.60 3.98 2.04
CA ARG A 121 -21.62 4.55 1.15
C ARG A 121 -21.44 3.99 -0.25
N ILE A 122 -22.53 3.66 -0.93
CA ILE A 122 -22.46 3.24 -2.34
C ILE A 122 -22.12 4.48 -3.17
N ARG A 123 -20.96 4.48 -3.79
CA ARG A 123 -20.44 5.54 -4.67
C ARG A 123 -19.70 4.92 -5.84
N ARG A 124 -19.67 5.63 -6.97
CA ARG A 124 -18.75 5.28 -8.05
C ARG A 124 -17.32 5.58 -7.60
N ILE A 125 -16.44 4.66 -7.92
CA ILE A 125 -14.98 4.80 -7.75
C ILE A 125 -14.32 4.71 -9.12
N GLY A 126 -13.24 5.43 -9.31
CA GLY A 126 -12.39 5.32 -10.48
C GLY A 126 -11.13 4.51 -10.16
N ILE A 127 -10.62 3.80 -11.15
CA ILE A 127 -9.31 3.15 -11.10
C ILE A 127 -8.55 3.63 -12.33
N VAL A 128 -7.42 4.28 -12.12
CA VAL A 128 -6.54 4.73 -13.18
C VAL A 128 -5.24 3.95 -13.06
N VAL A 129 -4.89 3.27 -14.14
CA VAL A 129 -3.68 2.43 -14.22
C VAL A 129 -2.68 3.14 -15.12
N GLY A 130 -1.46 3.33 -14.65
CA GLY A 130 -0.38 3.94 -15.39
C GLY A 130 0.45 2.92 -16.16
N GLU A 131 1.50 3.41 -16.82
CA GLU A 131 2.46 2.54 -17.50
C GLU A 131 3.37 1.82 -16.50
N PRO A 132 3.81 0.60 -16.81
CA PRO A 132 4.78 -0.10 -15.97
C PRO A 132 6.10 0.65 -15.88
N LEU A 133 6.61 0.81 -14.67
CA LEU A 133 7.92 1.42 -14.38
C LEU A 133 8.96 0.30 -14.25
N ASP A 134 10.03 0.41 -15.01
CA ASP A 134 11.20 -0.48 -14.94
C ASP A 134 12.36 0.20 -14.21
N PHE A 135 12.90 -0.49 -13.23
CA PHE A 135 14.01 -0.03 -12.41
C PHE A 135 15.28 -0.88 -12.56
N SER A 136 15.38 -1.71 -13.60
CA SER A 136 16.54 -2.58 -13.88
C SER A 136 17.86 -1.81 -13.96
N ARG A 137 17.81 -0.50 -14.30
CA ARG A 137 18.98 0.40 -14.30
C ARG A 137 19.65 0.56 -12.93
N PHE A 138 18.97 0.14 -11.86
CA PHE A 138 19.47 0.21 -10.49
C PHE A 138 19.76 -1.18 -9.89
N ASP A 139 19.81 -2.23 -10.69
CA ASP A 139 20.14 -3.59 -10.24
C ASP A 139 21.48 -3.59 -9.51
N GLY A 140 21.53 -4.26 -8.35
CA GLY A 140 22.71 -4.30 -7.47
C GLY A 140 22.84 -3.13 -6.51
N MET A 141 21.89 -2.16 -6.53
CA MET A 141 21.90 -0.97 -5.65
C MET A 141 20.81 -1.02 -4.57
N GLU A 142 20.32 -2.21 -4.20
CA GLU A 142 19.22 -2.41 -3.25
C GLU A 142 19.50 -1.91 -1.83
N GLY A 143 20.79 -1.71 -1.50
CA GLY A 143 21.26 -1.15 -0.22
C GLY A 143 21.51 0.35 -0.25
N ASP A 144 21.54 1.00 -1.41
CA ASP A 144 21.83 2.42 -1.53
C ASP A 144 20.62 3.28 -1.16
N ARG A 145 20.74 4.08 -0.11
CA ARG A 145 19.66 4.93 0.40
C ARG A 145 19.23 6.02 -0.60
N ILE A 146 20.16 6.51 -1.41
CA ILE A 146 19.87 7.56 -2.41
C ILE A 146 19.07 6.94 -3.53
N VAL A 147 19.47 5.77 -4.03
CA VAL A 147 18.74 5.02 -5.05
C VAL A 147 17.36 4.62 -4.57
N LEU A 148 17.24 4.06 -3.36
CA LEU A 148 15.95 3.72 -2.76
C LEU A 148 15.02 4.94 -2.67
N ARG A 149 15.56 6.12 -2.33
CA ARG A 149 14.77 7.34 -2.29
C ARG A 149 14.34 7.78 -3.69
N ALA A 150 15.25 7.80 -4.65
CA ALA A 150 14.97 8.17 -6.04
C ALA A 150 13.90 7.28 -6.69
N VAL A 151 14.03 5.96 -6.55
CA VAL A 151 13.02 4.99 -7.03
C VAL A 151 11.65 5.24 -6.37
N THR A 152 11.64 5.48 -5.05
CA THR A 152 10.38 5.76 -4.36
C THR A 152 9.75 7.06 -4.85
N ASP A 153 10.54 8.11 -5.03
CA ASP A 153 10.05 9.42 -5.47
C ASP A 153 9.51 9.36 -6.90
N GLU A 154 10.14 8.58 -7.79
CA GLU A 154 9.64 8.33 -9.15
C GLU A 154 8.27 7.63 -9.12
N ILE A 155 8.10 6.60 -8.29
CA ILE A 155 6.81 5.92 -8.09
C ILE A 155 5.76 6.92 -7.57
N MET A 156 6.11 7.74 -6.59
CA MET A 156 5.19 8.73 -6.02
C MET A 156 4.82 9.82 -7.03
N TYR A 157 5.75 10.22 -7.87
CA TYR A 157 5.50 11.18 -8.95
C TYR A 157 4.48 10.64 -9.96
N GLU A 158 4.61 9.39 -10.39
CA GLU A 158 3.63 8.76 -11.28
C GLU A 158 2.25 8.64 -10.61
N LEU A 159 2.19 8.26 -9.33
CA LEU A 159 0.94 8.23 -8.59
C LEU A 159 0.30 9.63 -8.47
N MET A 160 1.10 10.68 -8.26
CA MET A 160 0.63 12.06 -8.24
C MET A 160 0.00 12.47 -9.59
N LYS A 161 0.66 12.14 -10.70
CA LYS A 161 0.14 12.41 -12.06
C LYS A 161 -1.19 11.70 -12.33
N LEU A 162 -1.29 10.42 -11.95
CA LEU A 162 -2.49 9.61 -12.17
C LEU A 162 -3.66 10.04 -11.29
N SER A 163 -3.39 10.40 -10.03
CA SER A 163 -4.43 10.76 -9.05
C SER A 163 -4.85 12.22 -9.11
N GLY A 164 -3.98 13.10 -9.62
CA GLY A 164 -4.17 14.55 -9.55
C GLY A 164 -4.12 15.13 -8.14
N GLN A 165 -3.69 14.35 -7.15
CA GLN A 165 -3.61 14.79 -5.76
C GLN A 165 -2.43 15.75 -5.53
N GLU A 166 -2.62 16.73 -4.64
CA GLU A 166 -1.54 17.57 -4.15
C GLU A 166 -0.52 16.72 -3.37
N TYR A 167 0.75 16.82 -3.76
CA TYR A 167 1.84 16.12 -3.06
C TYR A 167 2.36 16.92 -1.86
N VAL A 168 2.53 16.23 -0.74
CA VAL A 168 3.10 16.80 0.48
C VAL A 168 4.38 16.07 0.85
N ASP A 169 5.51 16.77 0.86
CA ASP A 169 6.81 16.19 1.22
C ASP A 169 6.98 15.99 2.73
N ALA A 170 6.07 15.21 3.31
CA ALA A 170 6.10 14.78 4.69
C ALA A 170 5.48 13.38 4.80
N TYR A 171 5.81 12.63 5.83
CA TYR A 171 5.15 11.35 6.08
C TYR A 171 3.76 11.55 6.68
N ALA A 172 2.75 10.89 6.13
CA ALA A 172 1.37 10.95 6.63
C ALA A 172 1.24 10.56 8.11
N SER A 173 2.07 9.64 8.60
CA SER A 173 2.11 9.27 10.03
C SER A 173 2.51 10.44 10.92
N SER A 174 3.54 11.20 10.54
CA SER A 174 4.02 12.36 11.32
C SER A 174 2.99 13.49 11.33
N VAL A 175 2.28 13.68 10.22
CA VAL A 175 1.18 14.68 10.16
C VAL A 175 0.02 14.26 11.06
N LYS A 176 -0.36 12.98 11.07
CA LYS A 176 -1.39 12.46 11.98
C LYS A 176 -1.04 12.65 13.45
N GLU A 177 0.21 12.39 13.83
CA GLU A 177 0.68 12.60 15.20
C GLU A 177 0.59 14.07 15.61
N LYS A 178 1.00 14.99 14.71
CA LYS A 178 0.85 16.44 14.97
C LYS A 178 -0.61 16.84 15.15
N LEU A 179 -1.51 16.35 14.28
CA LEU A 179 -2.95 16.63 14.38
C LEU A 179 -3.58 16.02 15.64
N ALA A 180 -3.11 14.88 16.11
CA ALA A 180 -3.58 14.26 17.34
C ALA A 180 -3.14 15.01 18.60
N ARG A 181 -1.94 15.63 18.57
CA ARG A 181 -1.42 16.44 19.68
C ARG A 181 -2.05 17.84 19.76
N ALA A 182 -2.62 18.32 18.66
CA ALA A 182 -3.26 19.65 18.58
C ALA A 182 -4.74 19.63 18.96
N ARG A 183 -5.30 18.46 19.28
CA ARG A 183 -6.68 18.25 19.78
C ARG A 183 -6.72 18.04 21.28
#